data_cc6f647cde2ae9725a1f4d750db6850c
#
_entry.id   cc6f647cde2ae9725a1f4d750db6850c
#
_cell.length_a   1.000
_cell.length_b   1.000
_cell.length_c   1.000
_cell.angle_alpha   90.00
_cell.angle_beta   90.00
_cell.angle_gamma   90.00
#
_symmetry.space_group_name_H-M   'P 1'
#
loop_
_entity.id
_entity.type
_entity.pdbx_description
1 polymer ?
#
loop_
_entity_poly.entity_id
_entity_poly.type
_entity_poly.pdbx_seq_one_letter_code
_entity_poly.pdbx_strand_id
1 'polypeptide(L)'
;MKLHVFFLLFLSWGLSAQCAELGVVPPDQWPRFRGPDGTGKATTETLPASWTAEDWTWQADIPGVGHSSPVVWNEKIYLTSADEEKKVRYLFCHDLNTGKLVWSRDFPSDIERHHKQNSSASSTVTADSRGIYWLWGTSQNVWLEALTHDGKSRWSVELGPYIGQHGFGGSPVIWEDVVIVPLEQNTDGTIVGIDASTGKVRWKLQRDGAEKAAYSTPLVLADADIEPQVICTSKAHGMYAISPETGIVLWENKCFPLRTVASPVYAGNLLIGTCGSGGGGSNLLVAIKPPATQDASSEIIYEIPRSTAPYVPTPLFSKGRLYLWGDKGVVTCVHASSGEIIWKERVGGNFSVSPIQIGDNILNISSDGEMVTLADNERFEVTGRRELDEECRATPAVSNGFLLVRTKSKLLCMTISPN
;
A
#
# COMPACT_ATOMS: atom_id res chain seq x y z
N MET A 1 78.23 17.91 -10.02
CA MET A 1 77.12 17.09 -10.60
C MET A 1 76.01 17.00 -9.58
N LYS A 2 75.01 17.88 -9.67
CA LYS A 2 73.86 17.91 -8.74
C LYS A 2 72.61 17.34 -9.44
N LEU A 3 72.13 16.24 -8.92
CA LEU A 3 70.95 15.54 -9.42
C LEU A 3 69.69 16.21 -8.81
N HIS A 4 68.83 16.79 -9.65
CA HIS A 4 67.55 17.33 -9.25
C HIS A 4 66.49 16.23 -9.46
N VAL A 5 65.84 15.80 -8.33
CA VAL A 5 64.68 14.90 -8.36
C VAL A 5 63.44 15.76 -8.40
N PHE A 6 62.68 15.69 -9.48
CA PHE A 6 61.34 16.26 -9.59
C PHE A 6 60.33 15.30 -9.01
N PHE A 7 59.63 15.72 -7.94
CA PHE A 7 58.46 15.03 -7.41
C PHE A 7 57.21 15.52 -8.17
N LEU A 8 56.64 14.65 -8.98
CA LEU A 8 55.30 14.85 -9.57
C LEU A 8 54.24 14.42 -8.57
N LEU A 9 53.50 15.40 -8.01
CA LEU A 9 52.29 15.18 -7.25
C LEU A 9 51.14 14.85 -8.23
N PHE A 10 50.74 13.59 -8.27
CA PHE A 10 49.46 13.20 -8.88
C PHE A 10 48.34 13.51 -7.91
N LEU A 11 47.57 14.57 -8.17
CA LEU A 11 46.23 14.76 -7.56
C LEU A 11 45.28 13.77 -8.22
N SER A 12 44.99 12.67 -7.54
CA SER A 12 43.87 11.80 -7.89
C SER A 12 42.55 12.46 -7.42
N TRP A 13 41.83 13.05 -8.35
CA TRP A 13 40.43 13.38 -8.14
C TRP A 13 39.66 12.05 -8.13
N GLY A 14 39.32 11.58 -6.94
CA GLY A 14 38.36 10.51 -6.75
C GLY A 14 36.97 11.02 -7.11
N LEU A 15 36.53 10.75 -8.35
CA LEU A 15 35.08 10.72 -8.63
C LEU A 15 34.53 9.50 -7.89
N SER A 16 33.95 9.72 -6.72
CA SER A 16 33.03 8.77 -6.12
C SER A 16 31.77 8.78 -6.98
N ALA A 17 31.76 7.93 -8.00
CA ALA A 17 30.51 7.52 -8.64
C ALA A 17 29.72 6.71 -7.60
N GLN A 18 28.82 7.39 -6.90
CA GLN A 18 27.78 6.75 -6.12
C GLN A 18 26.84 6.08 -7.13
N CYS A 19 27.14 4.83 -7.50
CA CYS A 19 26.12 3.93 -8.06
C CYS A 19 25.05 3.77 -6.96
N ALA A 20 23.98 4.54 -7.07
CA ALA A 20 22.76 4.22 -6.34
C ALA A 20 22.34 2.83 -6.83
N GLU A 21 22.43 1.82 -5.97
CA GLU A 21 21.86 0.51 -6.24
C GLU A 21 20.36 0.72 -6.49
N LEU A 22 19.96 0.55 -7.74
CA LEU A 22 18.59 0.64 -8.17
C LEU A 22 17.84 -0.53 -7.52
N GLY A 23 16.95 -0.25 -6.59
CA GLY A 23 16.05 -1.23 -6.00
C GLY A 23 16.03 -1.33 -4.47
N VAL A 24 17.05 -0.85 -3.77
CA VAL A 24 17.02 -0.88 -2.30
C VAL A 24 16.27 0.34 -1.77
N VAL A 25 15.12 0.11 -1.16
CA VAL A 25 14.39 1.17 -0.42
C VAL A 25 15.13 1.40 0.90
N PRO A 26 15.58 2.63 1.20
CA PRO A 26 16.19 2.92 2.50
C PRO A 26 15.23 2.56 3.65
N PRO A 27 15.73 2.08 4.79
CA PRO A 27 14.90 1.55 5.87
C PRO A 27 13.92 2.56 6.46
N ASP A 28 14.22 3.85 6.34
CA ASP A 28 13.41 4.94 6.91
C ASP A 28 12.32 5.45 5.95
N GLN A 29 12.14 4.83 4.79
CA GLN A 29 11.17 5.25 3.80
C GLN A 29 9.85 4.48 3.95
N TRP A 30 8.74 5.15 3.60
CA TRP A 30 7.40 4.55 3.48
C TRP A 30 6.85 4.85 2.07
N PRO A 31 7.43 4.24 1.02
CA PRO A 31 7.32 4.74 -0.36
C PRO A 31 6.03 4.36 -1.07
N ARG A 32 5.16 3.57 -0.47
CA ARG A 32 3.89 3.12 -1.05
C ARG A 32 2.89 2.68 0.01
N PHE A 33 1.71 2.26 -0.43
CA PHE A 33 0.70 1.66 0.44
C PHE A 33 1.30 0.51 1.27
N ARG A 34 1.20 0.62 2.60
CA ARG A 34 1.70 -0.33 3.60
C ARG A 34 3.23 -0.49 3.62
N GLY A 35 3.96 0.57 3.33
CA GLY A 35 5.41 0.63 3.55
C GLY A 35 6.27 0.04 2.43
N PRO A 36 7.57 -0.15 2.67
CA PRO A 36 8.55 -0.44 1.64
C PRO A 36 8.26 -1.74 0.88
N ASP A 37 7.80 -2.75 1.57
CA ASP A 37 7.51 -4.08 1.04
C ASP A 37 6.00 -4.41 0.98
N GLY A 38 5.12 -3.48 1.38
CA GLY A 38 3.67 -3.68 1.43
C GLY A 38 3.17 -4.51 2.61
N THR A 39 4.04 -4.87 3.56
CA THR A 39 3.67 -5.69 4.72
C THR A 39 2.97 -4.91 5.83
N GLY A 40 3.13 -3.57 5.87
CA GLY A 40 2.57 -2.72 6.93
C GLY A 40 3.36 -2.77 8.23
N LYS A 41 4.67 -3.02 8.17
CA LYS A 41 5.52 -3.17 9.36
C LYS A 41 6.52 -2.04 9.50
N ALA A 42 6.61 -1.52 10.72
CA ALA A 42 7.63 -0.61 11.22
C ALA A 42 8.17 -1.21 12.52
N THR A 43 9.19 -2.04 12.41
CA THR A 43 9.70 -2.85 13.53
C THR A 43 10.82 -2.18 14.30
N THR A 44 11.35 -1.09 13.78
CA THR A 44 12.45 -0.31 14.40
C THR A 44 11.95 0.82 15.29
N GLU A 45 10.64 1.07 15.33
CA GLU A 45 10.01 2.12 16.13
C GLU A 45 9.08 1.53 17.19
N THR A 46 8.81 2.30 18.23
CA THR A 46 7.84 1.97 19.29
C THR A 46 6.84 3.09 19.48
N LEU A 47 5.59 2.73 19.73
CA LEU A 47 4.57 3.69 20.18
C LEU A 47 4.84 4.06 21.64
N PRO A 48 4.62 5.33 22.04
CA PRO A 48 4.62 5.72 23.45
C PRO A 48 3.64 4.87 24.26
N ALA A 49 3.99 4.53 25.50
CA ALA A 49 3.14 3.73 26.39
C ALA A 49 1.81 4.43 26.72
N SER A 50 1.82 5.76 26.71
CA SER A 50 0.61 6.59 26.84
C SER A 50 0.79 7.82 25.96
N TRP A 51 -0.29 8.29 25.36
CA TRP A 51 -0.32 9.47 24.48
C TRP A 51 -1.70 10.13 24.50
N THR A 52 -1.68 11.45 24.38
CA THR A 52 -2.87 12.31 24.47
C THR A 52 -3.07 13.10 23.17
N ALA A 53 -4.13 13.90 23.08
CA ALA A 53 -4.36 14.78 21.95
C ALA A 53 -3.26 15.85 21.79
N GLU A 54 -2.50 16.12 22.84
CA GLU A 54 -1.43 17.13 22.87
C GLU A 54 -0.10 16.60 22.31
N ASP A 55 0.01 15.28 22.08
CA ASP A 55 1.24 14.62 21.62
C ASP A 55 1.45 14.68 20.09
N TRP A 56 0.54 15.32 19.34
CA TRP A 56 0.78 15.58 17.93
C TRP A 56 1.91 16.59 17.76
N THR A 57 3.01 16.16 17.14
CA THR A 57 4.16 17.00 16.81
C THR A 57 3.75 18.18 15.93
N TRP A 58 2.87 17.89 14.95
CA TRP A 58 2.23 18.88 14.12
C TRP A 58 0.95 18.33 13.48
N GLN A 59 0.11 19.24 13.00
CA GLN A 59 -1.11 18.95 12.25
C GLN A 59 -1.18 19.89 11.05
N ALA A 60 -1.67 19.40 9.91
CA ALA A 60 -1.86 20.17 8.70
C ALA A 60 -3.26 19.92 8.13
N ASP A 61 -3.95 20.98 7.72
CA ASP A 61 -5.23 20.87 7.03
C ASP A 61 -5.00 20.45 5.57
N ILE A 62 -5.80 19.50 5.09
CA ILE A 62 -5.73 18.98 3.74
C ILE A 62 -7.02 19.34 3.00
N PRO A 63 -6.95 20.22 2.00
CA PRO A 63 -8.12 20.60 1.19
C PRO A 63 -8.76 19.42 0.48
N GLY A 64 -10.09 19.36 0.44
CA GLY A 64 -10.87 18.31 -0.19
C GLY A 64 -10.95 17.03 0.66
N VAL A 65 -11.34 15.91 0.04
CA VAL A 65 -11.48 14.60 0.68
C VAL A 65 -10.66 13.55 -0.06
N GLY A 66 -10.04 12.65 0.68
CA GLY A 66 -9.31 11.53 0.08
C GLY A 66 -8.98 10.44 1.09
N HIS A 67 -8.84 9.21 0.58
CA HIS A 67 -8.52 8.03 1.38
C HIS A 67 -7.15 7.44 1.06
N SER A 68 -6.33 8.14 0.25
CA SER A 68 -4.95 7.70 0.00
C SER A 68 -4.15 7.68 1.30
N SER A 69 -3.34 6.66 1.49
CA SER A 69 -2.37 6.61 2.59
C SER A 69 -1.27 7.65 2.40
N PRO A 70 -0.71 8.24 3.47
CA PRO A 70 0.51 9.02 3.37
C PRO A 70 1.66 8.15 2.84
N VAL A 71 2.48 8.72 1.97
CA VAL A 71 3.70 8.12 1.44
C VAL A 71 4.86 9.02 1.76
N VAL A 72 5.96 8.45 2.22
CA VAL A 72 7.16 9.21 2.59
C VAL A 72 8.33 8.78 1.75
N TRP A 73 9.02 9.77 1.18
CA TRP A 73 10.30 9.60 0.52
C TRP A 73 11.22 10.76 0.90
N ASN A 74 12.36 10.43 1.49
CA ASN A 74 13.21 11.38 2.18
C ASN A 74 12.38 12.18 3.21
N GLU A 75 12.49 13.46 3.28
CA GLU A 75 11.74 14.31 4.23
C GLU A 75 10.44 14.88 3.62
N LYS A 76 9.86 14.22 2.63
CA LYS A 76 8.65 14.65 1.92
C LYS A 76 7.51 13.64 2.09
N ILE A 77 6.32 14.15 2.39
CA ILE A 77 5.09 13.37 2.48
C ILE A 77 4.24 13.65 1.25
N TYR A 78 3.76 12.61 0.60
CA TYR A 78 2.87 12.71 -0.55
C TYR A 78 1.52 12.11 -0.22
N LEU A 79 0.45 12.81 -0.60
CA LEU A 79 -0.92 12.32 -0.48
C LEU A 79 -1.82 12.97 -1.53
N THR A 80 -2.95 12.34 -1.81
CA THR A 80 -3.90 12.82 -2.80
C THR A 80 -5.21 13.24 -2.15
N SER A 81 -5.93 14.17 -2.76
CA SER A 81 -7.24 14.62 -2.33
C SER A 81 -8.10 15.00 -3.54
N ALA A 82 -9.39 15.18 -3.35
CA ALA A 82 -10.29 15.66 -4.38
C ALA A 82 -11.33 16.64 -3.81
N ASP A 83 -11.59 17.69 -4.55
CA ASP A 83 -12.69 18.61 -4.30
C ASP A 83 -13.76 18.37 -5.38
N GLU A 84 -14.87 17.76 -4.96
CA GLU A 84 -15.94 17.35 -5.86
C GLU A 84 -16.70 18.55 -6.44
N GLU A 85 -16.82 19.63 -5.67
CA GLU A 85 -17.50 20.86 -6.11
C GLU A 85 -16.68 21.59 -7.14
N LYS A 86 -15.37 21.68 -6.93
CA LYS A 86 -14.44 22.34 -7.88
C LYS A 86 -14.04 21.42 -9.05
N LYS A 87 -14.38 20.14 -9.01
CA LYS A 87 -13.97 19.13 -10.00
C LYS A 87 -12.45 19.09 -10.18
N VAL A 88 -11.71 19.01 -9.08
CA VAL A 88 -10.25 18.98 -9.07
C VAL A 88 -9.75 17.86 -8.18
N ARG A 89 -8.78 17.13 -8.67
CA ARG A 89 -7.94 16.24 -7.87
C ARG A 89 -6.62 16.93 -7.55
N TYR A 90 -6.13 16.68 -6.35
CA TYR A 90 -4.89 17.27 -5.85
C TYR A 90 -3.87 16.19 -5.54
N LEU A 91 -2.63 16.49 -5.84
CA LEU A 91 -1.47 15.82 -5.28
C LEU A 91 -0.70 16.83 -4.44
N PHE A 92 -0.54 16.53 -3.16
CA PHE A 92 0.15 17.38 -2.20
C PHE A 92 1.51 16.80 -1.84
N CYS A 93 2.48 17.67 -1.62
CA CYS A 93 3.74 17.38 -0.97
C CYS A 93 3.88 18.25 0.28
N HIS A 94 4.03 17.61 1.42
CA HIS A 94 4.31 18.26 2.70
C HIS A 94 5.72 17.92 3.18
N ASP A 95 6.30 18.81 3.95
CA ASP A 95 7.54 18.58 4.68
C ASP A 95 7.28 17.67 5.88
N LEU A 96 8.07 16.60 6.04
CA LEU A 96 7.87 15.59 7.09
C LEU A 96 8.05 16.15 8.50
N ASN A 97 9.02 17.05 8.68
CA ASN A 97 9.38 17.55 10.01
C ASN A 97 8.41 18.63 10.53
N THR A 98 7.79 19.37 9.61
CA THR A 98 6.99 20.55 9.96
C THR A 98 5.52 20.49 9.55
N GLY A 99 5.14 19.55 8.71
CA GLY A 99 3.80 19.44 8.10
C GLY A 99 3.48 20.55 7.10
N LYS A 100 4.39 21.48 6.83
CA LYS A 100 4.15 22.60 5.91
C LYS A 100 4.00 22.11 4.48
N LEU A 101 3.05 22.69 3.75
CA LEU A 101 2.90 22.46 2.32
C LEU A 101 4.15 22.94 1.57
N VAL A 102 4.81 22.05 0.84
CA VAL A 102 5.97 22.36 -0.01
C VAL A 102 5.49 22.74 -1.42
N TRP A 103 4.59 21.93 -2.00
CA TRP A 103 3.94 22.18 -3.26
C TRP A 103 2.62 21.40 -3.37
N SER A 104 1.74 21.87 -4.27
CA SER A 104 0.56 21.15 -4.72
C SER A 104 0.48 21.12 -6.24
N ARG A 105 -0.19 20.10 -6.76
CA ARG A 105 -0.54 19.99 -8.17
C ARG A 105 -2.03 19.73 -8.29
N ASP A 106 -2.65 20.49 -9.18
CA ASP A 106 -4.07 20.46 -9.46
C ASP A 106 -4.30 19.74 -10.80
N PHE A 107 -5.22 18.79 -10.79
CA PHE A 107 -5.61 18.02 -11.97
C PHE A 107 -7.11 18.18 -12.17
N PRO A 108 -7.55 19.10 -13.05
CA PRO A 108 -8.96 19.25 -13.40
C PRO A 108 -9.49 17.91 -13.92
N SER A 109 -10.60 17.48 -13.37
CA SER A 109 -11.15 16.15 -13.70
C SER A 109 -12.62 16.09 -13.33
N ASP A 110 -13.43 15.53 -14.21
CA ASP A 110 -14.78 15.17 -13.82
C ASP A 110 -14.74 14.21 -12.65
N ILE A 111 -15.57 14.49 -11.64
CA ILE A 111 -15.71 13.67 -10.45
C ILE A 111 -17.01 12.88 -10.58
N GLU A 112 -16.85 11.58 -10.65
CA GLU A 112 -17.95 10.66 -10.85
C GLU A 112 -18.45 10.10 -9.52
N ARG A 113 -19.69 9.60 -9.54
CA ARG A 113 -20.26 8.92 -8.39
C ARG A 113 -19.43 7.69 -8.03
N HIS A 114 -19.03 7.60 -6.79
CA HIS A 114 -18.34 6.45 -6.21
C HIS A 114 -19.11 5.86 -5.01
N HIS A 115 -18.68 4.71 -4.51
CA HIS A 115 -19.24 4.12 -3.30
C HIS A 115 -18.88 4.99 -2.08
N LYS A 116 -19.79 5.11 -1.10
CA LYS A 116 -19.60 5.92 0.12
C LYS A 116 -18.34 5.60 0.95
N GLN A 117 -17.75 4.43 0.78
CA GLN A 117 -16.50 4.01 1.42
C GLN A 117 -15.26 4.28 0.54
N ASN A 118 -15.47 4.75 -0.68
CA ASN A 118 -14.42 5.17 -1.60
C ASN A 118 -14.38 6.71 -1.65
N SER A 119 -13.36 7.26 -2.27
CA SER A 119 -13.23 8.69 -2.61
C SER A 119 -12.65 8.83 -4.00
N SER A 120 -12.78 10.01 -4.57
CA SER A 120 -12.14 10.34 -5.85
C SER A 120 -10.60 10.42 -5.76
N ALA A 121 -10.04 10.23 -4.55
CA ALA A 121 -8.61 10.23 -4.24
C ALA A 121 -8.26 9.09 -3.28
N SER A 122 -8.66 7.85 -3.60
CA SER A 122 -8.32 6.65 -2.83
C SER A 122 -7.02 6.00 -3.25
N SER A 123 -6.56 6.22 -4.48
CA SER A 123 -5.28 5.71 -4.97
C SER A 123 -4.13 6.32 -4.17
N THR A 124 -3.30 5.46 -3.58
CA THR A 124 -2.06 5.85 -2.90
C THR A 124 -0.94 5.94 -3.94
N VAL A 125 -0.17 7.01 -3.89
CA VAL A 125 1.00 7.17 -4.76
C VAL A 125 2.08 6.15 -4.42
N THR A 126 2.99 5.93 -5.36
CA THR A 126 4.22 5.18 -5.10
C THR A 126 5.41 6.07 -5.45
N ALA A 127 6.46 6.04 -4.64
CA ALA A 127 7.65 6.86 -4.80
C ALA A 127 8.92 6.01 -4.83
N ASP A 128 9.94 6.49 -5.53
CA ASP A 128 11.30 5.97 -5.52
C ASP A 128 12.30 7.11 -5.70
N SER A 129 13.58 6.79 -5.86
CA SER A 129 14.63 7.79 -6.06
C SER A 129 14.43 8.68 -7.30
N ARG A 130 13.66 8.23 -8.28
CA ARG A 130 13.37 8.93 -9.54
C ARG A 130 12.22 9.92 -9.43
N GLY A 131 11.28 9.71 -8.49
CA GLY A 131 10.10 10.57 -8.31
C GLY A 131 8.88 9.82 -7.78
N ILE A 132 7.73 10.33 -8.16
CA ILE A 132 6.42 9.91 -7.66
C ILE A 132 5.60 9.43 -8.84
N TYR A 133 4.84 8.35 -8.62
CA TYR A 133 3.93 7.77 -9.60
C TYR A 133 2.52 7.74 -9.01
N TRP A 134 1.61 8.43 -9.65
CA TRP A 134 0.24 8.56 -9.21
C TRP A 134 -0.74 8.04 -10.24
N LEU A 135 -1.55 7.08 -9.82
CA LEU A 135 -2.61 6.48 -10.63
C LEU A 135 -3.95 7.08 -10.22
N TRP A 136 -4.68 7.64 -11.16
CA TRP A 136 -6.02 8.17 -10.92
C TRP A 136 -6.91 7.97 -12.15
N GLY A 137 -8.23 7.97 -11.98
CA GLY A 137 -9.09 7.68 -13.11
C GLY A 137 -10.55 8.08 -12.92
N THR A 138 -11.22 8.09 -14.06
CA THR A 138 -12.66 8.21 -14.23
C THR A 138 -13.17 6.98 -14.99
N SER A 139 -14.47 6.89 -15.27
CA SER A 139 -15.02 5.85 -16.15
C SER A 139 -14.52 6.01 -17.60
N GLN A 140 -14.12 7.21 -17.98
CA GLN A 140 -13.67 7.51 -19.34
C GLN A 140 -12.21 7.17 -19.55
N ASN A 141 -11.39 7.39 -18.52
CA ASN A 141 -9.96 7.15 -18.63
C ASN A 141 -9.27 7.00 -17.27
N VAL A 142 -8.16 6.28 -17.28
CA VAL A 142 -7.19 6.19 -16.19
C VAL A 142 -5.88 6.77 -16.66
N TRP A 143 -5.25 7.57 -15.80
CA TRP A 143 -3.94 8.17 -16.04
C TRP A 143 -2.93 7.67 -15.00
N LEU A 144 -1.73 7.38 -15.46
CA LEU A 144 -0.55 7.26 -14.62
C LEU A 144 0.33 8.48 -14.84
N GLU A 145 0.47 9.29 -13.80
CA GLU A 145 1.30 10.48 -13.79
C GLU A 145 2.63 10.21 -13.10
N ALA A 146 3.74 10.59 -13.71
CA ALA A 146 5.04 10.61 -13.06
C ALA A 146 5.52 12.04 -12.86
N LEU A 147 5.91 12.35 -11.64
CA LEU A 147 6.45 13.66 -11.26
C LEU A 147 7.81 13.50 -10.59
N THR A 148 8.62 14.55 -10.65
CA THR A 148 9.80 14.67 -9.79
C THR A 148 9.38 14.91 -8.34
N HIS A 149 10.28 14.73 -7.38
CA HIS A 149 10.05 15.09 -5.98
C HIS A 149 9.79 16.59 -5.75
N ASP A 150 10.06 17.43 -6.76
CA ASP A 150 9.74 18.86 -6.76
C ASP A 150 8.41 19.20 -7.48
N GLY A 151 7.60 18.18 -7.78
CA GLY A 151 6.29 18.34 -8.38
C GLY A 151 6.26 18.67 -9.87
N LYS A 152 7.38 18.57 -10.59
CA LYS A 152 7.43 18.77 -12.04
C LYS A 152 7.01 17.50 -12.76
N SER A 153 6.14 17.61 -13.77
CA SER A 153 5.77 16.47 -14.61
C SER A 153 6.99 15.91 -15.34
N ARG A 154 7.11 14.60 -15.32
CA ARG A 154 8.11 13.84 -16.09
C ARG A 154 7.47 13.23 -17.33
N TRP A 155 6.38 12.52 -17.15
CA TRP A 155 5.57 11.91 -18.20
C TRP A 155 4.17 11.58 -17.66
N SER A 156 3.23 11.42 -18.57
CA SER A 156 1.85 10.98 -18.30
C SER A 156 1.48 9.89 -19.30
N VAL A 157 0.77 8.85 -18.85
CA VAL A 157 0.29 7.77 -19.70
C VAL A 157 -1.19 7.57 -19.51
N GLU A 158 -1.90 7.59 -20.63
CA GLU A 158 -3.32 7.27 -20.70
C GLU A 158 -3.51 5.77 -20.88
N LEU A 159 -4.27 5.15 -19.98
CA LEU A 159 -4.41 3.70 -19.88
C LEU A 159 -5.77 3.19 -20.39
N GLY A 160 -6.65 4.11 -20.79
CA GLY A 160 -8.00 3.80 -21.26
C GLY A 160 -9.06 3.80 -20.14
N PRO A 161 -10.30 3.44 -20.50
CA PRO A 161 -11.44 3.54 -19.59
C PRO A 161 -11.35 2.54 -18.42
N TYR A 162 -12.00 2.90 -17.29
CA TYR A 162 -12.17 2.02 -16.15
C TYR A 162 -13.65 1.83 -15.82
N ILE A 163 -14.12 0.60 -15.93
CA ILE A 163 -15.49 0.22 -15.62
C ILE A 163 -15.54 -0.47 -14.27
N GLY A 164 -15.76 0.31 -13.21
CA GLY A 164 -15.83 -0.16 -11.84
C GLY A 164 -17.11 0.27 -11.14
N GLN A 165 -17.76 -0.63 -10.41
CA GLN A 165 -19.05 -0.37 -9.73
C GLN A 165 -18.93 0.68 -8.61
N HIS A 166 -17.73 0.89 -8.06
CA HIS A 166 -17.51 1.71 -6.85
C HIS A 166 -16.57 2.91 -7.09
N GLY A 167 -16.26 3.22 -8.34
CA GLY A 167 -15.24 4.22 -8.72
C GLY A 167 -13.84 3.60 -8.78
N PHE A 168 -12.86 4.41 -9.15
CA PHE A 168 -11.47 4.01 -9.23
C PHE A 168 -10.79 4.02 -7.84
N GLY A 169 -9.86 3.10 -7.58
CA GLY A 169 -9.15 3.03 -6.29
C GLY A 169 -7.88 2.17 -6.32
N GLY A 170 -7.42 1.78 -7.50
CA GLY A 170 -6.17 1.03 -7.66
C GLY A 170 -4.94 1.88 -7.33
N SER A 171 -3.90 1.25 -6.79
CA SER A 171 -2.60 1.89 -6.52
C SER A 171 -1.50 1.17 -7.30
N PRO A 172 -0.51 1.89 -7.87
CA PRO A 172 0.59 1.29 -8.59
C PRO A 172 1.61 0.71 -7.62
N VAL A 173 2.39 -0.26 -8.09
CA VAL A 173 3.59 -0.75 -7.40
C VAL A 173 4.80 -0.62 -8.31
N ILE A 174 5.99 -0.62 -7.73
CA ILE A 174 7.25 -0.56 -8.48
C ILE A 174 8.07 -1.79 -8.16
N TRP A 175 8.66 -2.36 -9.20
CA TRP A 175 9.74 -3.32 -9.11
C TRP A 175 10.87 -2.82 -10.01
N GLU A 176 12.02 -2.56 -9.42
CA GLU A 176 13.18 -1.95 -10.09
C GLU A 176 12.79 -0.70 -10.91
N ASP A 177 12.80 -0.78 -12.23
CA ASP A 177 12.48 0.31 -13.14
C ASP A 177 11.13 0.11 -13.88
N VAL A 178 10.27 -0.78 -13.39
CA VAL A 178 8.93 -1.02 -13.93
C VAL A 178 7.87 -0.57 -12.93
N VAL A 179 7.02 0.37 -13.35
CA VAL A 179 5.78 0.70 -12.65
C VAL A 179 4.68 -0.24 -13.14
N ILE A 180 4.07 -0.97 -12.23
CA ILE A 180 3.06 -1.99 -12.53
C ILE A 180 1.70 -1.49 -12.08
N VAL A 181 0.77 -1.46 -13.02
CA VAL A 181 -0.58 -0.92 -12.84
C VAL A 181 -1.62 -2.02 -13.07
N PRO A 182 -2.34 -2.46 -12.03
CA PRO A 182 -3.46 -3.38 -12.18
C PRO A 182 -4.74 -2.60 -12.52
N LEU A 183 -5.36 -2.95 -13.64
CA LEU A 183 -6.68 -2.45 -14.07
C LEU A 183 -7.66 -3.61 -14.18
N GLU A 184 -7.86 -4.31 -13.07
CA GLU A 184 -8.88 -5.35 -12.91
C GLU A 184 -10.24 -4.69 -12.73
N GLN A 185 -11.12 -4.79 -13.72
CA GLN A 185 -12.38 -4.06 -13.80
C GLN A 185 -13.60 -4.98 -14.04
N ASN A 186 -14.80 -4.42 -14.18
CA ASN A 186 -16.02 -5.22 -14.37
C ASN A 186 -16.13 -5.86 -15.77
N THR A 187 -15.29 -5.46 -16.69
CA THR A 187 -15.09 -6.04 -18.02
C THR A 187 -13.70 -6.65 -18.11
N ASP A 188 -13.24 -6.93 -19.31
CA ASP A 188 -11.87 -7.37 -19.51
C ASP A 188 -10.89 -6.36 -18.91
N GLY A 189 -10.05 -6.86 -18.02
CA GLY A 189 -9.04 -6.07 -17.33
C GLY A 189 -7.70 -6.10 -18.04
N THR A 190 -6.79 -5.30 -17.56
CA THR A 190 -5.39 -5.32 -18.00
C THR A 190 -4.45 -5.11 -16.82
N ILE A 191 -3.25 -5.66 -16.92
CA ILE A 191 -2.12 -5.27 -16.09
C ILE A 191 -1.05 -4.72 -17.02
N VAL A 192 -0.49 -3.58 -16.67
CA VAL A 192 0.45 -2.88 -17.54
C VAL A 192 1.76 -2.63 -16.78
N GLY A 193 2.88 -3.03 -17.39
CA GLY A 193 4.22 -2.66 -16.96
C GLY A 193 4.75 -1.48 -17.76
N ILE A 194 5.15 -0.42 -17.07
CA ILE A 194 5.53 0.86 -17.66
C ILE A 194 6.94 1.20 -17.20
N ASP A 195 7.80 1.58 -18.13
CA ASP A 195 9.13 2.06 -17.83
C ASP A 195 9.07 3.30 -16.95
N ALA A 196 9.62 3.21 -15.75
CA ALA A 196 9.54 4.25 -14.73
C ALA A 196 10.25 5.55 -15.13
N SER A 197 11.22 5.48 -16.03
CA SER A 197 12.00 6.63 -16.49
C SER A 197 11.31 7.38 -17.63
N THR A 198 10.69 6.64 -18.55
CA THR A 198 10.21 7.17 -19.83
C THR A 198 8.69 7.19 -19.99
N GLY A 199 7.94 6.44 -19.17
CA GLY A 199 6.49 6.25 -19.33
C GLY A 199 6.11 5.31 -20.50
N LYS A 200 7.07 4.67 -21.17
CA LYS A 200 6.77 3.72 -22.26
C LYS A 200 6.23 2.42 -21.69
N VAL A 201 5.17 1.91 -22.30
CA VAL A 201 4.66 0.57 -21.98
C VAL A 201 5.71 -0.46 -22.39
N ARG A 202 6.19 -1.26 -21.43
CA ARG A 202 7.11 -2.38 -21.67
C ARG A 202 6.35 -3.65 -22.03
N TRP A 203 5.26 -3.91 -21.31
CA TRP A 203 4.38 -5.05 -21.54
C TRP A 203 2.95 -4.74 -21.10
N LYS A 204 2.01 -5.48 -21.66
CA LYS A 204 0.58 -5.42 -21.33
C LYS A 204 0.03 -6.84 -21.29
N LEU A 205 -0.53 -7.21 -20.15
CA LEU A 205 -1.22 -8.47 -19.97
C LEU A 205 -2.73 -8.23 -20.05
N GLN A 206 -3.38 -8.82 -21.02
CA GLN A 206 -4.84 -8.81 -21.12
C GLN A 206 -5.42 -9.82 -20.13
N ARG A 207 -6.46 -9.42 -19.40
CA ARG A 207 -7.17 -10.26 -18.42
C ARG A 207 -8.65 -10.32 -18.78
N ASP A 208 -9.09 -11.46 -19.27
CA ASP A 208 -10.46 -11.63 -19.76
C ASP A 208 -11.42 -12.00 -18.62
N GLY A 209 -12.71 -11.67 -18.78
CA GLY A 209 -13.81 -12.22 -17.99
C GLY A 209 -13.98 -11.71 -16.57
N ALA A 210 -13.46 -10.53 -16.24
CA ALA A 210 -13.70 -9.93 -14.92
C ALA A 210 -15.18 -9.52 -14.77
N GLU A 211 -15.89 -10.11 -13.82
CA GLU A 211 -17.26 -9.73 -13.46
C GLU A 211 -17.35 -8.65 -12.40
N LYS A 212 -16.29 -8.45 -11.64
CA LYS A 212 -16.19 -7.50 -10.51
C LYS A 212 -14.80 -6.89 -10.48
N ALA A 213 -14.75 -5.56 -10.46
CA ALA A 213 -13.49 -4.85 -10.28
C ALA A 213 -12.79 -5.24 -8.98
N ALA A 214 -11.48 -5.40 -9.01
CA ALA A 214 -10.61 -5.57 -7.85
C ALA A 214 -10.03 -4.21 -7.44
N TYR A 215 -9.76 -4.05 -6.14
CA TYR A 215 -9.20 -2.82 -5.57
C TYR A 215 -7.91 -3.08 -4.78
N SER A 216 -7.46 -4.33 -4.75
CA SER A 216 -6.23 -4.74 -4.08
C SER A 216 -5.00 -4.10 -4.72
N THR A 217 -4.09 -3.61 -3.88
CA THR A 217 -2.75 -3.22 -4.33
C THR A 217 -1.91 -4.49 -4.44
N PRO A 218 -1.23 -4.74 -5.56
CA PRO A 218 -0.38 -5.92 -5.72
C PRO A 218 0.76 -5.98 -4.72
N LEU A 219 1.19 -7.19 -4.39
CA LEU A 219 2.38 -7.45 -3.60
C LEU A 219 3.54 -7.79 -4.53
N VAL A 220 4.63 -7.07 -4.42
CA VAL A 220 5.90 -7.47 -5.04
C VAL A 220 6.60 -8.41 -4.08
N LEU A 221 6.80 -9.64 -4.50
CA LEU A 221 7.53 -10.66 -3.77
C LEU A 221 8.86 -10.89 -4.48
N ALA A 222 9.93 -10.43 -3.85
CA ALA A 222 11.29 -10.60 -4.32
C ALA A 222 12.17 -10.85 -3.08
N ASP A 223 12.78 -12.00 -3.02
CA ASP A 223 13.72 -12.42 -1.99
C ASP A 223 14.90 -13.11 -2.67
N ALA A 224 16.02 -13.24 -1.99
CA ALA A 224 17.25 -13.81 -2.55
C ALA A 224 17.06 -15.22 -3.15
N ASP A 225 16.10 -15.98 -2.59
CA ASP A 225 15.81 -17.35 -3.00
C ASP A 225 14.51 -17.49 -3.84
N ILE A 226 13.83 -16.39 -4.17
CA ILE A 226 12.55 -16.39 -4.89
C ILE A 226 12.69 -15.57 -6.17
N GLU A 227 12.39 -16.19 -7.32
CA GLU A 227 12.27 -15.43 -8.57
C GLU A 227 11.25 -14.30 -8.40
N PRO A 228 11.58 -13.05 -8.75
CA PRO A 228 10.69 -11.91 -8.55
C PRO A 228 9.33 -12.11 -9.19
N GLN A 229 8.28 -11.89 -8.44
CA GLN A 229 6.90 -12.01 -8.90
C GLN A 229 6.00 -10.95 -8.29
N VAL A 230 4.98 -10.56 -9.03
CA VAL A 230 3.93 -9.65 -8.57
C VAL A 230 2.67 -10.47 -8.33
N ILE A 231 2.24 -10.50 -7.08
CA ILE A 231 1.05 -11.23 -6.66
C ILE A 231 -0.16 -10.30 -6.78
N CYS A 232 -1.11 -10.73 -7.58
CA CYS A 232 -2.36 -10.03 -7.83
C CYS A 232 -3.55 -10.87 -7.37
N THR A 233 -4.69 -10.21 -7.14
CA THR A 233 -5.93 -10.89 -6.77
C THR A 233 -7.11 -10.30 -7.51
N SER A 234 -8.00 -11.14 -8.05
CA SER A 234 -9.28 -10.72 -8.64
C SER A 234 -10.34 -11.81 -8.49
N LYS A 235 -11.61 -11.47 -8.72
CA LYS A 235 -12.68 -12.48 -8.75
C LYS A 235 -12.51 -13.45 -9.92
N ALA A 236 -12.15 -12.94 -11.09
CA ALA A 236 -12.07 -13.76 -12.32
C ALA A 236 -10.90 -14.75 -12.31
N HIS A 237 -9.79 -14.34 -11.70
CA HIS A 237 -8.53 -15.08 -11.76
C HIS A 237 -8.06 -15.61 -10.40
N GLY A 238 -8.76 -15.29 -9.32
CA GLY A 238 -8.36 -15.69 -7.98
C GLY A 238 -7.09 -14.99 -7.53
N MET A 239 -6.13 -15.74 -7.02
CA MET A 239 -4.78 -15.28 -6.70
C MET A 239 -3.82 -15.79 -7.78
N TYR A 240 -2.98 -14.90 -8.29
CA TYR A 240 -2.05 -15.23 -9.36
C TYR A 240 -0.77 -14.41 -9.26
N ALA A 241 0.29 -14.93 -9.86
CA ALA A 241 1.58 -14.25 -9.96
C ALA A 241 1.91 -13.97 -11.42
N ILE A 242 2.56 -12.83 -11.63
CA ILE A 242 3.12 -12.44 -12.93
C ILE A 242 4.60 -12.09 -12.77
N SER A 243 5.38 -12.29 -13.82
CA SER A 243 6.73 -11.76 -13.90
C SER A 243 6.68 -10.23 -13.96
N PRO A 244 7.35 -9.51 -13.06
CA PRO A 244 7.39 -8.04 -13.13
C PRO A 244 8.10 -7.51 -14.36
N GLU A 245 9.04 -8.28 -14.92
CA GLU A 245 9.83 -7.90 -16.08
C GLU A 245 9.06 -8.04 -17.40
N THR A 246 8.28 -9.14 -17.55
CA THR A 246 7.68 -9.52 -18.83
C THR A 246 6.15 -9.48 -18.85
N GLY A 247 5.49 -9.44 -17.66
CA GLY A 247 4.05 -9.53 -17.52
C GLY A 247 3.47 -10.94 -17.77
N ILE A 248 4.33 -11.95 -17.96
CA ILE A 248 3.88 -13.34 -18.15
C ILE A 248 3.28 -13.87 -16.85
N VAL A 249 2.13 -14.56 -16.95
CA VAL A 249 1.53 -15.26 -15.82
C VAL A 249 2.41 -16.46 -15.44
N LEU A 250 2.90 -16.47 -14.23
CA LEU A 250 3.76 -17.53 -13.69
C LEU A 250 2.90 -18.69 -13.12
N TRP A 251 1.85 -18.36 -12.43
CA TRP A 251 0.84 -19.29 -11.93
C TRP A 251 -0.47 -18.57 -11.60
N GLU A 252 -1.57 -19.33 -11.53
CA GLU A 252 -2.91 -18.83 -11.23
C GLU A 252 -3.69 -19.88 -10.42
N ASN A 253 -4.46 -19.40 -9.40
CA ASN A 253 -5.38 -20.22 -8.62
C ASN A 253 -6.72 -19.49 -8.48
N LYS A 254 -7.79 -20.00 -9.11
CA LYS A 254 -9.14 -19.41 -9.14
C LYS A 254 -9.91 -19.60 -7.82
N CYS A 255 -9.32 -19.19 -6.71
CA CYS A 255 -9.83 -19.43 -5.37
C CYS A 255 -10.90 -18.44 -4.88
N PHE A 256 -11.17 -17.32 -5.57
CA PHE A 256 -12.06 -16.27 -5.08
C PHE A 256 -13.42 -16.23 -5.79
N PRO A 257 -14.52 -16.61 -5.10
CA PRO A 257 -15.88 -16.50 -5.65
C PRO A 257 -16.41 -15.07 -5.66
N LEU A 258 -15.78 -14.13 -4.94
CA LEU A 258 -16.23 -12.76 -4.76
C LEU A 258 -15.12 -11.75 -5.06
N ARG A 259 -15.46 -10.45 -4.99
CA ARG A 259 -14.54 -9.33 -5.18
C ARG A 259 -13.41 -9.34 -4.18
N THR A 260 -12.21 -8.98 -4.63
CA THR A 260 -11.04 -8.73 -3.79
C THR A 260 -10.86 -7.22 -3.57
N VAL A 261 -10.58 -6.82 -2.33
CA VAL A 261 -10.30 -5.43 -1.93
C VAL A 261 -9.01 -5.36 -1.13
N ALA A 262 -8.88 -6.20 -0.11
CA ALA A 262 -7.65 -6.33 0.65
C ALA A 262 -6.49 -6.80 -0.24
N SER A 263 -5.30 -6.28 0.03
CA SER A 263 -4.09 -6.67 -0.68
C SER A 263 -3.62 -8.07 -0.27
N PRO A 264 -2.94 -8.83 -1.16
CA PRO A 264 -2.30 -10.09 -0.78
C PRO A 264 -1.19 -9.86 0.25
N VAL A 265 -0.97 -10.86 1.11
CA VAL A 265 0.05 -10.83 2.17
C VAL A 265 0.91 -12.07 2.07
N TYR A 266 2.24 -11.92 2.17
CA TYR A 266 3.16 -13.05 2.31
C TYR A 266 3.40 -13.35 3.79
N ALA A 267 3.06 -14.56 4.21
CA ALA A 267 3.08 -15.01 5.59
C ALA A 267 3.98 -16.24 5.75
N GLY A 268 5.27 -16.02 5.81
CA GLY A 268 6.29 -17.06 5.90
C GLY A 268 6.52 -17.77 4.56
N ASN A 269 5.73 -18.78 4.24
CA ASN A 269 5.78 -19.51 2.98
C ASN A 269 4.41 -19.61 2.29
N LEU A 270 3.42 -18.88 2.81
CA LEU A 270 2.07 -18.84 2.31
C LEU A 270 1.70 -17.45 1.80
N LEU A 271 0.91 -17.41 0.75
CA LEU A 271 0.23 -16.22 0.26
C LEU A 271 -1.19 -16.20 0.78
N ILE A 272 -1.57 -15.12 1.43
CA ILE A 272 -2.88 -14.91 2.03
C ILE A 272 -3.64 -13.90 1.20
N GLY A 273 -4.84 -14.25 0.78
CA GLY A 273 -5.73 -13.32 0.10
C GLY A 273 -7.14 -13.42 0.62
N THR A 274 -7.93 -12.38 0.44
CA THR A 274 -9.32 -12.33 0.88
C THR A 274 -10.23 -11.86 -0.23
N CYS A 275 -11.47 -12.35 -0.21
CA CYS A 275 -12.55 -11.83 -1.02
C CYS A 275 -13.82 -11.66 -0.18
N GLY A 276 -14.77 -10.87 -0.67
CA GLY A 276 -16.00 -10.71 0.10
C GLY A 276 -17.01 -9.73 -0.48
N SER A 277 -17.93 -9.35 0.40
CA SER A 277 -18.95 -8.34 0.14
C SER A 277 -19.21 -7.51 1.39
N GLY A 278 -19.67 -6.28 1.22
CA GLY A 278 -19.95 -5.36 2.34
C GLY A 278 -20.96 -5.87 3.39
N GLY A 279 -21.68 -6.95 3.12
CA GLY A 279 -22.57 -7.61 4.07
C GLY A 279 -21.88 -8.59 5.03
N GLY A 280 -20.62 -8.97 4.78
CA GLY A 280 -19.80 -9.84 5.64
C GLY A 280 -20.20 -11.33 5.65
N GLY A 281 -21.35 -11.69 5.07
CA GLY A 281 -21.88 -13.05 5.15
C GLY A 281 -21.20 -14.09 4.26
N SER A 282 -20.40 -13.65 3.31
CA SER A 282 -19.75 -14.52 2.29
C SER A 282 -18.27 -14.24 2.15
N ASN A 283 -17.65 -13.57 3.13
CA ASN A 283 -16.21 -13.32 3.08
C ASN A 283 -15.44 -14.64 3.17
N LEU A 284 -14.29 -14.67 2.52
CA LEU A 284 -13.40 -15.82 2.48
C LEU A 284 -11.94 -15.34 2.53
N LEU A 285 -11.14 -15.96 3.37
CA LEU A 285 -9.69 -15.89 3.34
C LEU A 285 -9.16 -17.21 2.84
N VAL A 286 -8.21 -17.16 1.93
CA VAL A 286 -7.53 -18.33 1.38
C VAL A 286 -6.04 -18.20 1.61
N ALA A 287 -5.43 -19.25 2.13
CA ALA A 287 -3.99 -19.39 2.26
C ALA A 287 -3.47 -20.36 1.20
N ILE A 288 -2.58 -19.88 0.35
CA ILE A 288 -2.02 -20.62 -0.78
C ILE A 288 -0.52 -20.78 -0.58
N LYS A 289 -0.04 -22.01 -0.75
CA LYS A 289 1.37 -22.27 -0.97
C LYS A 289 1.67 -22.05 -2.45
N PRO A 290 2.51 -21.06 -2.81
CA PRO A 290 2.90 -20.87 -4.19
C PRO A 290 3.64 -22.10 -4.73
N PRO A 291 3.64 -22.33 -6.05
CA PRO A 291 4.36 -23.44 -6.63
C PRO A 291 5.88 -23.28 -6.43
N ALA A 292 6.56 -24.39 -6.18
CA ALA A 292 8.02 -24.40 -6.02
C ALA A 292 8.77 -24.27 -7.34
N THR A 293 8.11 -24.60 -8.47
CA THR A 293 8.65 -24.53 -9.84
C THR A 293 7.54 -24.06 -10.78
N GLN A 294 7.90 -23.56 -11.96
CA GLN A 294 6.93 -23.12 -12.98
C GLN A 294 5.96 -24.21 -13.45
N ASP A 295 6.37 -25.47 -13.40
CA ASP A 295 5.55 -26.62 -13.81
C ASP A 295 4.66 -27.16 -12.67
N ALA A 296 4.84 -26.68 -11.43
CA ALA A 296 4.05 -27.10 -10.29
C ALA A 296 2.75 -26.26 -10.19
N SER A 297 1.72 -26.82 -9.56
CA SER A 297 0.51 -26.11 -9.21
C SER A 297 0.61 -25.52 -7.82
N SER A 298 -0.03 -24.36 -7.61
CA SER A 298 -0.25 -23.79 -6.29
C SER A 298 -1.25 -24.67 -5.50
N GLU A 299 -1.11 -24.69 -4.17
CA GLU A 299 -1.91 -25.50 -3.28
C GLU A 299 -2.65 -24.63 -2.27
N ILE A 300 -3.96 -24.83 -2.10
CA ILE A 300 -4.72 -24.24 -1.00
C ILE A 300 -4.45 -25.05 0.25
N ILE A 301 -3.87 -24.41 1.26
CA ILE A 301 -3.51 -25.06 2.54
C ILE A 301 -4.69 -24.98 3.52
N TYR A 302 -5.35 -23.82 3.61
CA TYR A 302 -6.56 -23.66 4.42
C TYR A 302 -7.40 -22.49 3.93
N GLU A 303 -8.67 -22.50 4.38
CA GLU A 303 -9.63 -21.43 4.15
C GLU A 303 -10.27 -21.00 5.48
N ILE A 304 -10.50 -19.69 5.63
CA ILE A 304 -11.23 -19.13 6.78
C ILE A 304 -12.45 -18.41 6.25
N PRO A 305 -13.69 -18.92 6.54
CA PRO A 305 -14.89 -18.38 5.95
C PRO A 305 -15.54 -17.27 6.80
N ARG A 306 -16.46 -16.52 6.16
CA ARG A 306 -17.45 -15.62 6.75
C ARG A 306 -16.88 -14.49 7.60
N SER A 307 -17.49 -14.29 8.78
CA SER A 307 -17.19 -13.14 9.65
C SER A 307 -15.80 -13.12 10.30
N THR A 308 -15.02 -14.17 10.13
CA THR A 308 -13.62 -14.21 10.55
C THR A 308 -12.68 -13.63 9.49
N ALA A 309 -13.03 -13.80 8.22
CA ALA A 309 -12.26 -13.22 7.11
C ALA A 309 -12.60 -11.71 6.95
N PRO A 310 -11.60 -10.81 6.96
CA PRO A 310 -11.82 -9.41 6.61
C PRO A 310 -12.15 -9.26 5.12
N TYR A 311 -12.84 -8.19 4.75
CA TYR A 311 -13.10 -7.86 3.35
C TYR A 311 -12.26 -6.67 2.88
N VAL A 312 -12.31 -5.54 3.60
CA VAL A 312 -11.58 -4.33 3.22
C VAL A 312 -10.21 -4.25 3.92
N PRO A 313 -10.08 -4.42 5.25
CA PRO A 313 -8.78 -4.36 5.89
C PRO A 313 -7.87 -5.51 5.42
N THR A 314 -6.66 -5.18 4.99
CA THR A 314 -5.64 -6.17 4.64
C THR A 314 -5.16 -6.88 5.90
N PRO A 315 -5.08 -8.23 5.95
CA PRO A 315 -4.48 -8.96 7.06
C PRO A 315 -3.05 -8.49 7.38
N LEU A 316 -2.66 -8.60 8.63
CA LEU A 316 -1.28 -8.33 9.06
C LEU A 316 -0.62 -9.61 9.54
N PHE A 317 0.55 -9.90 8.99
CA PHE A 317 1.38 -11.03 9.43
C PHE A 317 2.49 -10.56 10.37
N SER A 318 2.59 -11.16 11.55
CA SER A 318 3.69 -10.93 12.49
C SER A 318 3.99 -12.18 13.31
N LYS A 319 5.27 -12.50 13.47
CA LYS A 319 5.78 -13.57 14.36
C LYS A 319 5.00 -14.89 14.26
N GLY A 320 4.70 -15.34 13.01
CA GLY A 320 3.95 -16.56 12.74
C GLY A 320 2.43 -16.47 12.94
N ARG A 321 1.89 -15.29 13.23
CA ARG A 321 0.47 -15.03 13.42
C ARG A 321 -0.10 -14.14 12.31
N LEU A 322 -1.38 -14.32 12.01
CA LEU A 322 -2.16 -13.40 11.20
C LEU A 322 -3.18 -12.69 12.08
N TYR A 323 -3.20 -11.37 12.00
CA TYR A 323 -4.22 -10.52 12.62
C TYR A 323 -5.26 -10.16 11.57
N LEU A 324 -6.43 -10.75 11.71
CA LEU A 324 -7.57 -10.58 10.82
C LEU A 324 -8.50 -9.53 11.43
N TRP A 325 -8.35 -8.29 11.01
CA TRP A 325 -9.17 -7.18 11.51
C TRP A 325 -10.43 -7.07 10.68
N GLY A 326 -11.53 -7.57 11.22
CA GLY A 326 -12.82 -7.61 10.53
C GLY A 326 -13.45 -6.21 10.38
N ASP A 327 -14.16 -6.01 9.27
CA ASP A 327 -14.81 -4.74 8.92
C ASP A 327 -15.79 -4.22 9.99
N LYS A 328 -16.25 -5.09 10.90
CA LYS A 328 -17.20 -4.80 12.00
C LYS A 328 -16.55 -4.81 13.39
N GLY A 329 -15.23 -4.64 13.45
CA GLY A 329 -14.50 -4.52 14.71
C GLY A 329 -14.41 -5.80 15.53
N VAL A 330 -14.44 -6.95 14.89
CA VAL A 330 -14.00 -8.22 15.47
C VAL A 330 -12.60 -8.51 14.93
N VAL A 331 -11.65 -8.70 15.84
CA VAL A 331 -10.29 -9.08 15.50
C VAL A 331 -10.10 -10.55 15.82
N THR A 332 -9.50 -11.28 14.90
CA THR A 332 -9.13 -12.68 15.09
C THR A 332 -7.64 -12.83 14.86
N CYS A 333 -6.94 -13.41 15.83
CA CYS A 333 -5.56 -13.84 15.69
C CYS A 333 -5.53 -15.33 15.41
N VAL A 334 -4.80 -15.73 14.36
CA VAL A 334 -4.68 -17.13 13.96
C VAL A 334 -3.22 -17.50 13.73
N HIS A 335 -2.89 -18.78 13.88
CA HIS A 335 -1.62 -19.30 13.39
C HIS A 335 -1.56 -19.19 11.86
N ALA A 336 -0.55 -18.51 11.33
CA ALA A 336 -0.44 -18.25 9.89
C ALA A 336 -0.27 -19.53 9.07
N SER A 337 0.32 -20.59 9.64
CA SER A 337 0.57 -21.87 8.96
C SER A 337 -0.65 -22.77 8.82
N SER A 338 -1.64 -22.64 9.73
CA SER A 338 -2.80 -23.55 9.79
C SER A 338 -4.15 -22.88 9.75
N GLY A 339 -4.22 -21.55 10.01
CA GLY A 339 -5.48 -20.83 10.17
C GLY A 339 -6.20 -21.11 11.50
N GLU A 340 -5.62 -21.89 12.41
CA GLU A 340 -6.19 -22.16 13.73
C GLU A 340 -6.29 -20.88 14.56
N ILE A 341 -7.44 -20.67 15.19
CA ILE A 341 -7.72 -19.47 15.98
C ILE A 341 -6.97 -19.55 17.31
N ILE A 342 -6.13 -18.55 17.57
CA ILE A 342 -5.49 -18.33 18.87
C ILE A 342 -6.46 -17.58 19.79
N TRP A 343 -7.02 -16.47 19.31
CA TRP A 343 -8.08 -15.73 19.99
C TRP A 343 -8.98 -14.98 18.99
N LYS A 344 -10.19 -14.63 19.42
CA LYS A 344 -11.16 -13.84 18.63
C LYS A 344 -11.95 -12.95 19.56
N GLU A 345 -11.75 -11.64 19.42
CA GLU A 345 -12.30 -10.64 20.34
C GLU A 345 -12.88 -9.42 19.59
N ARG A 346 -13.78 -8.70 20.26
CA ARG A 346 -14.41 -7.51 19.71
C ARG A 346 -13.75 -6.25 20.26
N VAL A 347 -13.21 -5.42 19.38
CA VAL A 347 -12.71 -4.09 19.71
C VAL A 347 -13.77 -2.98 19.52
N GLY A 348 -14.84 -3.25 18.79
CA GLY A 348 -15.88 -2.26 18.43
C GLY A 348 -15.58 -1.53 17.12
N GLY A 349 -16.44 -0.59 16.75
CA GLY A 349 -16.28 0.24 15.55
C GLY A 349 -16.48 -0.47 14.21
N ASN A 350 -16.27 0.28 13.13
CA ASN A 350 -16.22 -0.23 11.76
C ASN A 350 -14.85 0.12 11.18
N PHE A 351 -14.26 -0.77 10.39
CA PHE A 351 -12.91 -0.60 9.87
C PHE A 351 -12.85 -0.77 8.36
N SER A 352 -12.15 0.12 7.70
CA SER A 352 -11.68 0.01 6.32
C SER A 352 -10.16 0.24 6.22
N VAL A 353 -9.57 0.78 7.26
CA VAL A 353 -8.12 0.96 7.42
C VAL A 353 -7.46 -0.41 7.61
N SER A 354 -6.35 -0.64 6.97
CA SER A 354 -5.55 -1.84 7.18
C SER A 354 -4.65 -1.69 8.42
N PRO A 355 -4.57 -2.70 9.29
CA PRO A 355 -3.68 -2.63 10.44
C PRO A 355 -2.21 -2.53 10.02
N ILE A 356 -1.42 -1.82 10.82
CA ILE A 356 0.04 -1.75 10.71
C ILE A 356 0.67 -2.20 12.03
N GLN A 357 1.89 -2.70 11.94
CA GLN A 357 2.71 -3.04 13.10
C GLN A 357 3.70 -1.91 13.37
N ILE A 358 3.81 -1.50 14.65
CA ILE A 358 4.81 -0.55 15.15
C ILE A 358 5.45 -1.18 16.38
N GLY A 359 6.68 -1.66 16.23
CA GLY A 359 7.36 -2.46 17.25
C GLY A 359 6.53 -3.68 17.65
N ASP A 360 6.22 -3.81 18.92
CA ASP A 360 5.39 -4.89 19.48
C ASP A 360 3.89 -4.55 19.56
N ASN A 361 3.44 -3.50 18.87
CA ASN A 361 2.05 -3.09 18.83
C ASN A 361 1.46 -3.20 17.42
N ILE A 362 0.18 -3.54 17.35
CA ILE A 362 -0.63 -3.55 16.13
C ILE A 362 -1.64 -2.42 16.23
N LEU A 363 -1.53 -1.44 15.35
CA LEU A 363 -2.38 -0.26 15.29
C LEU A 363 -3.41 -0.42 14.16
N ASN A 364 -4.66 -0.09 14.45
CA ASN A 364 -5.66 0.17 13.43
C ASN A 364 -6.56 1.35 13.85
N ILE A 365 -7.30 1.91 12.87
CA ILE A 365 -8.15 3.08 13.09
C ILE A 365 -9.54 2.76 12.56
N SER A 366 -10.56 3.02 13.37
CA SER A 366 -11.95 2.86 12.95
C SER A 366 -12.36 3.94 11.95
N SER A 367 -13.43 3.69 11.20
CA SER A 367 -13.98 4.67 10.26
C SER A 367 -14.45 5.95 10.94
N ASP A 368 -14.79 5.88 12.22
CA ASP A 368 -15.24 7.03 13.01
C ASP A 368 -14.07 7.77 13.67
N GLY A 369 -12.83 7.26 13.53
CA GLY A 369 -11.61 7.92 13.99
C GLY A 369 -11.05 7.38 15.32
N GLU A 370 -11.55 6.28 15.86
CA GLU A 370 -10.94 5.66 17.03
C GLU A 370 -9.69 4.86 16.63
N MET A 371 -8.53 5.26 17.12
CA MET A 371 -7.29 4.49 17.05
C MET A 371 -7.30 3.42 18.13
N VAL A 372 -7.02 2.18 17.76
CA VAL A 372 -6.93 1.03 18.68
C VAL A 372 -5.59 0.35 18.48
N THR A 373 -4.86 0.14 19.58
CA THR A 373 -3.61 -0.60 19.58
C THR A 373 -3.75 -1.90 20.37
N LEU A 374 -3.20 -2.97 19.81
CA LEU A 374 -3.15 -4.29 20.43
C LEU A 374 -1.70 -4.74 20.60
N ALA A 375 -1.40 -5.50 21.64
CA ALA A 375 -0.11 -6.15 21.78
C ALA A 375 0.06 -7.26 20.71
N ASP A 376 1.24 -7.34 20.10
CA ASP A 376 1.60 -8.42 19.18
C ASP A 376 1.99 -9.68 19.95
N ASN A 377 1.02 -10.37 20.54
CA ASN A 377 1.23 -11.60 21.32
C ASN A 377 0.08 -12.62 21.13
N GLU A 378 0.17 -13.76 21.82
CA GLU A 378 -0.81 -14.84 21.79
C GLU A 378 -2.01 -14.62 22.73
N ARG A 379 -2.05 -13.50 23.44
CA ARG A 379 -3.17 -13.09 24.27
C ARG A 379 -3.77 -11.81 23.75
N PHE A 380 -5.08 -11.71 23.75
CA PHE A 380 -5.74 -10.46 23.42
C PHE A 380 -5.47 -9.42 24.50
N GLU A 381 -4.86 -8.32 24.10
CA GLU A 381 -4.57 -7.20 24.98
C GLU A 381 -4.67 -5.89 24.21
N VAL A 382 -5.57 -5.00 24.62
CA VAL A 382 -5.67 -3.65 24.10
C VAL A 382 -4.67 -2.78 24.87
N THR A 383 -3.63 -2.32 24.20
CA THR A 383 -2.58 -1.48 24.79
C THR A 383 -2.91 0.01 24.76
N GLY A 384 -3.87 0.42 23.93
CA GLY A 384 -4.30 1.81 23.86
C GLY A 384 -5.53 2.05 23.02
N ARG A 385 -6.24 3.16 23.33
CA ARG A 385 -7.33 3.71 22.54
C ARG A 385 -7.23 5.22 22.50
N ARG A 386 -7.58 5.80 21.35
CA ARG A 386 -7.58 7.25 21.18
C ARG A 386 -8.54 7.69 20.09
N GLU A 387 -9.28 8.76 20.36
CA GLU A 387 -10.12 9.43 19.38
C GLU A 387 -9.31 10.46 18.56
N LEU A 388 -9.59 10.52 17.27
CA LEU A 388 -9.04 11.51 16.33
C LEU A 388 -10.01 12.66 16.07
N ASP A 389 -11.22 12.61 16.64
CA ASP A 389 -12.32 13.57 16.46
C ASP A 389 -12.75 13.77 14.99
N GLU A 390 -12.34 12.87 14.09
CA GLU A 390 -12.66 12.93 12.67
C GLU A 390 -12.59 11.55 12.01
N GLU A 391 -13.41 11.33 10.98
CA GLU A 391 -13.38 10.09 10.17
C GLU A 391 -11.98 9.79 9.61
N CYS A 392 -11.59 8.51 9.67
CA CYS A 392 -10.35 8.02 9.09
C CYS A 392 -10.60 6.78 8.23
N ARG A 393 -10.05 6.79 7.01
CA ARG A 393 -10.12 5.65 6.08
C ARG A 393 -8.77 5.34 5.43
N ALA A 394 -7.78 6.15 5.69
CA ALA A 394 -6.42 5.99 5.17
C ALA A 394 -5.58 5.14 6.13
N THR A 395 -4.86 4.17 5.60
CA THR A 395 -3.89 3.39 6.39
C THR A 395 -2.72 4.30 6.79
N PRO A 396 -2.32 4.33 8.07
CA PRO A 396 -1.21 5.13 8.54
C PRO A 396 0.12 4.78 7.88
N ALA A 397 1.09 5.69 7.99
CA ALA A 397 2.46 5.49 7.56
C ALA A 397 3.42 5.73 8.73
N VAL A 398 4.56 5.05 8.72
CA VAL A 398 5.65 5.22 9.70
C VAL A 398 6.95 5.48 8.95
N SER A 399 7.65 6.55 9.30
CA SER A 399 8.91 6.90 8.64
C SER A 399 9.73 7.85 9.51
N ASN A 400 11.03 7.64 9.58
CA ASN A 400 11.98 8.53 10.29
C ASN A 400 11.57 8.85 11.74
N GLY A 401 11.02 7.88 12.46
CA GLY A 401 10.55 8.09 13.84
C GLY A 401 9.25 8.89 13.96
N PHE A 402 8.46 8.98 12.89
CA PHE A 402 7.14 9.61 12.86
C PHE A 402 6.04 8.62 12.49
N LEU A 403 4.92 8.72 13.19
CA LEU A 403 3.64 8.14 12.79
C LEU A 403 2.81 9.22 12.11
N LEU A 404 2.39 8.94 10.88
CA LEU A 404 1.55 9.81 10.07
C LEU A 404 0.15 9.22 9.96
N VAL A 405 -0.85 9.99 10.35
CA VAL A 405 -2.27 9.61 10.27
C VAL A 405 -3.00 10.63 9.41
N ARG A 406 -3.68 10.17 8.38
CA ARG A 406 -4.57 10.99 7.58
C ARG A 406 -6.01 10.75 7.99
N THR A 407 -6.68 11.80 8.42
CA THR A 407 -8.13 11.85 8.62
C THR A 407 -8.81 12.43 7.36
N LYS A 408 -10.09 12.69 7.44
CA LYS A 408 -10.86 13.22 6.31
C LYS A 408 -10.31 14.57 5.80
N SER A 409 -9.96 15.49 6.71
CA SER A 409 -9.52 16.84 6.36
C SER A 409 -8.13 17.20 6.89
N LYS A 410 -7.44 16.29 7.61
CA LYS A 410 -6.14 16.59 8.24
C LYS A 410 -5.09 15.53 7.95
N LEU A 411 -3.84 15.95 8.02
CA LEU A 411 -2.67 15.10 8.19
C LEU A 411 -2.08 15.38 9.57
N LEU A 412 -1.97 14.34 10.38
CA LEU A 412 -1.50 14.38 11.75
C LEU A 412 -0.15 13.67 11.83
N CYS A 413 0.77 14.21 12.57
CA CYS A 413 2.10 13.62 12.80
C CYS A 413 2.40 13.51 14.28
N MET A 414 2.85 12.36 14.68
CA MET A 414 3.33 12.10 16.04
C MET A 414 4.76 11.58 16.00
N THR A 415 5.62 12.12 16.85
CA THR A 415 6.96 11.56 17.08
C THR A 415 6.84 10.25 17.84
N ILE A 416 7.48 9.21 17.34
CA ILE A 416 7.59 7.90 17.99
C ILE A 416 9.07 7.57 18.21
N SER A 417 9.36 6.79 19.24
CA SER A 417 10.74 6.48 19.59
C SER A 417 11.29 5.34 18.73
N PRO A 418 12.60 5.32 18.44
CA PRO A 418 13.28 4.11 17.97
C PRO A 418 13.12 2.98 19.01
N ASN A 419 13.10 1.74 18.52
CA ASN A 419 13.02 0.53 19.35
C ASN A 419 14.34 0.27 20.07
#